data_1ff0dce3381390f95e0bbdec3f7d4740
#
_entry.id   1ff0dce3381390f95e0bbdec3f7d4740
#
_cell.length_a   1.000
_cell.length_b   1.000
_cell.length_c   1.000
_cell.angle_alpha   90.00
_cell.angle_beta   90.00
_cell.angle_gamma   90.00
#
_symmetry.space_group_name_H-M   'P 1'
#
loop_
_entity.id
_entity.type
_entity.pdbx_description
1 polymer ?
#
loop_
_entity_poly.entity_id
_entity_poly.type
_entity_poly.pdbx_seq_one_letter_code
_entity_poly.pdbx_strand_id
1 'polypeptide(L)'
;MVMNKIWVNKSLRLRLMLALSSITLLIWLIATAIECVSFKKEMNRQFDTQLVFFAERLASSNLMQGFHEVQEPEKRYEKHVDDDALAFAVFTERGDLIMNDGRNGQFIAFIPKKGFHTTQILEADDDESEAWRIFWLKSNDVYIAVAQELDYRDDIIMEMMLSKLWGGVIALPLLLIAIGSILSKELSPLRRLEQQVLQRKPDDTNPIMVPSLPKEIQPLVASLNHYFERSHTMLNRERRFTSDAAHELRSPLAGLRIQTEIAQMTQDDPKAHARALNNLLGGIDQITQLMDQLLTLSRLESLTELDSLEEINWQTLIEQGVSQCYHQAELKGSDIQFNCIGLPKGQQGKGTLLAMVLRNLLENSINYTPEKSLIQLTLSPKSFIIEDNGQGVSDEHLDKLGQPFYRPADRPVQSEQDKKGSGLGISIIQRILTLHRLRFALSRSTLGGLKAEIFFD
;
A
#
# COMPACT_ATOMS: atom_id res chain seq x y z
N MET A 1 -1.65 -16.54 -23.16
CA MET A 1 -2.71 -15.66 -22.59
C MET A 1 -3.55 -16.34 -21.49
N VAL A 2 -3.69 -17.67 -21.48
CA VAL A 2 -4.47 -18.43 -20.46
C VAL A 2 -3.73 -18.54 -19.11
N MET A 3 -2.40 -18.60 -19.09
CA MET A 3 -1.59 -18.72 -17.87
C MET A 3 -1.66 -17.48 -16.95
N ASN A 4 -1.91 -16.28 -17.49
CA ASN A 4 -2.00 -15.05 -16.70
C ASN A 4 -3.31 -14.93 -15.88
N LYS A 5 -4.40 -15.58 -16.30
CA LYS A 5 -5.70 -15.50 -15.59
C LYS A 5 -5.76 -16.37 -14.33
N ILE A 6 -5.01 -17.47 -14.28
CA ILE A 6 -4.97 -18.39 -13.13
C ILE A 6 -4.11 -17.80 -11.98
N TRP A 7 -3.16 -16.93 -12.31
CA TRP A 7 -2.26 -16.29 -11.33
C TRP A 7 -2.89 -15.15 -10.55
N VAL A 8 -3.85 -14.44 -11.15
CA VAL A 8 -4.44 -13.21 -10.55
C VAL A 8 -5.26 -13.49 -9.30
N ASN A 9 -5.91 -14.66 -9.21
CA ASN A 9 -6.81 -15.01 -8.08
C ASN A 9 -6.14 -15.74 -6.91
N LYS A 10 -4.82 -15.99 -6.94
CA LYS A 10 -4.12 -16.66 -5.85
C LYS A 10 -3.51 -15.66 -4.87
N SER A 11 -3.46 -16.02 -3.58
CA SER A 11 -2.87 -15.17 -2.55
C SER A 11 -1.41 -14.82 -2.89
N LEU A 12 -0.97 -13.60 -2.55
CA LEU A 12 0.41 -13.14 -2.77
C LEU A 12 1.44 -14.12 -2.22
N ARG A 13 1.16 -14.70 -1.04
CA ARG A 13 2.00 -15.72 -0.42
C ARG A 13 2.20 -16.93 -1.33
N LEU A 14 1.12 -17.49 -1.90
CA LEU A 14 1.18 -18.65 -2.78
C LEU A 14 1.93 -18.34 -4.07
N ARG A 15 1.74 -17.14 -4.62
CA ARG A 15 2.44 -16.67 -5.83
C ARG A 15 3.95 -16.57 -5.59
N LEU A 16 4.36 -15.96 -4.49
CA LEU A 16 5.77 -15.82 -4.12
C LEU A 16 6.41 -17.18 -3.83
N MET A 17 5.70 -18.06 -3.10
CA MET A 17 6.17 -19.44 -2.86
C MET A 17 6.40 -20.18 -4.17
N LEU A 18 5.43 -20.19 -5.08
CA LEU A 18 5.54 -20.87 -6.36
C LEU A 18 6.66 -20.28 -7.23
N ALA A 19 6.78 -18.95 -7.28
CA ALA A 19 7.83 -18.30 -8.06
C ALA A 19 9.23 -18.62 -7.52
N LEU A 20 9.46 -18.49 -6.21
CA LEU A 20 10.75 -18.80 -5.59
C LEU A 20 11.08 -20.28 -5.70
N SER A 21 10.09 -21.15 -5.44
CA SER A 21 10.29 -22.62 -5.55
C SER A 21 10.60 -23.04 -6.98
N SER A 22 9.93 -22.47 -7.99
CA SER A 22 10.20 -22.80 -9.39
C SER A 22 11.57 -22.31 -9.85
N ILE A 23 11.99 -21.12 -9.44
CA ILE A 23 13.32 -20.58 -9.73
C ILE A 23 14.39 -21.44 -9.06
N THR A 24 14.22 -21.79 -7.78
CA THR A 24 15.15 -22.64 -7.04
C THR A 24 15.28 -24.02 -7.68
N LEU A 25 14.16 -24.63 -8.07
CA LEU A 25 14.14 -25.93 -8.76
C LEU A 25 14.87 -25.84 -10.11
N LEU A 26 14.62 -24.80 -10.89
CA LEU A 26 15.27 -24.58 -12.18
C LEU A 26 16.79 -24.45 -12.02
N ILE A 27 17.24 -23.63 -11.08
CA ILE A 27 18.68 -23.45 -10.80
C ILE A 27 19.30 -24.76 -10.37
N TRP A 28 18.62 -25.51 -9.50
CA TRP A 28 19.11 -26.81 -9.04
C TRP A 28 19.22 -27.82 -10.19
N LEU A 29 18.21 -27.90 -11.08
CA LEU A 29 18.24 -28.79 -12.24
C LEU A 29 19.40 -28.43 -13.19
N ILE A 30 19.60 -27.15 -13.48
CA ILE A 30 20.70 -26.70 -14.33
C ILE A 30 22.05 -27.03 -13.69
N ALA A 31 22.23 -26.73 -12.40
CA ALA A 31 23.45 -27.02 -11.68
C ALA A 31 23.78 -28.52 -11.68
N THR A 32 22.76 -29.37 -11.39
CA THR A 32 22.89 -30.81 -11.41
C THR A 32 23.24 -31.33 -12.81
N ALA A 33 22.61 -30.84 -13.88
CA ALA A 33 22.93 -31.20 -15.24
C ALA A 33 24.38 -30.86 -15.61
N ILE A 34 24.86 -29.67 -15.25
CA ILE A 34 26.23 -29.23 -15.47
C ILE A 34 27.21 -30.13 -14.69
N GLU A 35 26.90 -30.47 -13.43
CA GLU A 35 27.72 -31.32 -12.59
C GLU A 35 27.80 -32.75 -13.17
N CYS A 36 26.69 -33.32 -13.61
CA CYS A 36 26.66 -34.65 -14.24
C CYS A 36 27.53 -34.71 -15.50
N VAL A 37 27.42 -33.73 -16.40
CA VAL A 37 28.23 -33.69 -17.62
C VAL A 37 29.71 -33.51 -17.30
N SER A 38 30.05 -32.62 -16.35
CA SER A 38 31.43 -32.39 -15.94
C SER A 38 32.03 -33.62 -15.26
N PHE A 39 31.26 -34.28 -14.39
CA PHE A 39 31.68 -35.46 -13.69
C PHE A 39 31.96 -36.64 -14.66
N LYS A 40 31.04 -36.92 -15.61
CA LYS A 40 31.25 -37.94 -16.65
C LYS A 40 32.53 -37.67 -17.45
N LYS A 41 32.78 -36.43 -17.83
CA LYS A 41 33.99 -36.03 -18.58
C LYS A 41 35.26 -36.25 -17.77
N GLU A 42 35.27 -35.84 -16.49
CA GLU A 42 36.44 -36.01 -15.61
C GLU A 42 36.73 -37.48 -15.31
N MET A 43 35.70 -38.29 -15.05
CA MET A 43 35.85 -39.72 -14.81
C MET A 43 36.40 -40.44 -16.05
N ASN A 44 35.90 -40.14 -17.25
CA ASN A 44 36.45 -40.73 -18.48
C ASN A 44 37.92 -40.36 -18.68
N ARG A 45 38.33 -39.13 -18.32
CA ARG A 45 39.72 -38.71 -18.35
C ARG A 45 40.59 -39.49 -17.35
N GLN A 46 40.07 -39.74 -16.15
CA GLN A 46 40.77 -40.55 -15.14
C GLN A 46 40.96 -41.99 -15.61
N PHE A 47 39.93 -42.63 -16.19
CA PHE A 47 40.05 -43.95 -16.75
C PHE A 47 41.05 -44.01 -17.92
N ASP A 48 40.99 -43.05 -18.83
CA ASP A 48 41.98 -42.98 -19.92
C ASP A 48 43.42 -42.80 -19.37
N THR A 49 43.61 -42.04 -18.30
CA THR A 49 44.93 -41.88 -17.65
C THR A 49 45.39 -43.19 -17.02
N GLN A 50 44.48 -43.98 -16.42
CA GLN A 50 44.81 -45.28 -15.86
C GLN A 50 45.29 -46.25 -16.96
N LEU A 51 44.66 -46.27 -18.13
CA LEU A 51 45.11 -47.10 -19.27
C LEU A 51 46.52 -46.69 -19.73
N VAL A 52 46.84 -45.40 -19.78
CA VAL A 52 48.19 -44.95 -20.10
C VAL A 52 49.21 -45.45 -19.07
N PHE A 53 48.96 -45.25 -17.78
CA PHE A 53 49.85 -45.73 -16.72
C PHE A 53 50.02 -47.24 -16.73
N PHE A 54 48.97 -47.99 -17.01
CA PHE A 54 49.06 -49.44 -17.09
C PHE A 54 49.92 -49.91 -18.29
N ALA A 55 49.71 -49.28 -19.45
CA ALA A 55 50.53 -49.52 -20.64
C ALA A 55 52.03 -49.19 -20.43
N GLU A 56 52.30 -48.02 -19.79
CA GLU A 56 53.68 -47.62 -19.46
C GLU A 56 54.35 -48.58 -18.46
N ARG A 57 53.58 -49.08 -17.49
CA ARG A 57 54.08 -50.11 -16.54
C ARG A 57 54.39 -51.40 -17.23
N LEU A 58 53.52 -51.87 -18.11
CA LEU A 58 53.79 -53.04 -18.90
C LEU A 58 55.06 -52.89 -19.78
N ALA A 59 55.24 -51.72 -20.39
CA ALA A 59 56.40 -51.35 -21.18
C ALA A 59 57.73 -51.33 -20.38
N SER A 60 57.67 -50.93 -19.11
CA SER A 60 58.82 -50.77 -18.23
C SER A 60 59.14 -52.09 -17.48
N SER A 61 58.20 -52.98 -17.38
CA SER A 61 58.42 -54.30 -16.76
C SER A 61 59.30 -55.19 -17.67
N ASN A 62 60.38 -55.78 -17.13
CA ASN A 62 61.27 -56.70 -17.84
C ASN A 62 60.55 -58.03 -18.23
N LEU A 63 59.30 -57.99 -18.60
CA LEU A 63 58.47 -59.15 -18.98
C LEU A 63 59.03 -59.86 -20.20
N MET A 64 60.01 -59.30 -20.94
CA MET A 64 60.67 -59.88 -22.07
C MET A 64 61.88 -60.79 -21.70
N GLN A 65 62.29 -60.80 -20.43
CA GLN A 65 63.53 -61.57 -20.05
C GLN A 65 63.27 -62.92 -19.30
N GLY A 66 62.07 -63.36 -19.17
CA GLY A 66 61.81 -64.64 -18.49
C GLY A 66 60.37 -65.05 -18.50
N PHE A 67 59.97 -65.76 -19.53
CA PHE A 67 58.72 -66.52 -19.49
C PHE A 67 58.94 -67.71 -18.53
N HIS A 68 58.65 -67.52 -17.24
CA HIS A 68 58.25 -68.62 -16.35
C HIS A 68 56.75 -68.62 -16.25
N GLU A 69 56.13 -69.82 -16.41
CA GLU A 69 54.72 -70.02 -16.15
C GLU A 69 54.28 -69.20 -14.92
N VAL A 70 53.49 -68.19 -15.15
CA VAL A 70 52.84 -67.48 -14.07
C VAL A 70 51.79 -68.42 -13.51
N GLN A 71 52.07 -69.03 -12.36
CA GLN A 71 51.03 -69.69 -11.58
C GLN A 71 49.88 -68.74 -11.38
N GLU A 72 48.65 -69.18 -11.67
CA GLU A 72 47.45 -68.44 -11.42
C GLU A 72 47.55 -67.83 -10.03
N PRO A 73 47.39 -66.45 -9.87
CA PRO A 73 47.38 -65.85 -8.57
C PRO A 73 46.20 -66.43 -7.75
N GLU A 74 46.54 -66.91 -6.53
CA GLU A 74 45.52 -67.39 -5.59
C GLU A 74 44.33 -66.41 -5.58
N LYS A 75 43.12 -66.91 -5.82
CA LYS A 75 41.80 -66.17 -5.83
C LYS A 75 41.50 -65.53 -4.47
N ARG A 76 42.25 -64.53 -4.09
CA ARG A 76 42.05 -63.79 -2.79
C ARG A 76 41.24 -62.56 -2.86
N TYR A 77 40.79 -62.10 -4.06
CA TYR A 77 40.08 -60.83 -4.23
C TYR A 77 38.76 -60.92 -5.00
N GLU A 78 38.10 -62.06 -4.91
CA GLU A 78 36.95 -62.50 -5.73
C GLU A 78 35.65 -61.72 -5.52
N LYS A 79 35.61 -60.61 -4.86
CA LYS A 79 34.27 -60.08 -4.50
C LYS A 79 33.84 -58.75 -5.12
N HIS A 80 34.70 -57.98 -5.76
CA HIS A 80 34.30 -56.61 -6.21
C HIS A 80 35.07 -56.10 -7.45
N VAL A 81 35.81 -56.90 -8.16
CA VAL A 81 36.49 -56.53 -9.41
C VAL A 81 35.94 -57.40 -10.49
N ASP A 82 35.25 -56.81 -11.44
CA ASP A 82 34.89 -57.53 -12.68
C ASP A 82 36.19 -57.72 -13.46
N ASP A 83 36.76 -58.91 -13.31
CA ASP A 83 38.08 -59.27 -13.88
C ASP A 83 38.09 -59.17 -15.41
N ASP A 84 36.92 -59.11 -16.05
CA ASP A 84 36.72 -59.08 -17.49
C ASP A 84 36.68 -57.71 -18.10
N ALA A 85 36.52 -56.66 -17.27
CA ALA A 85 36.40 -55.28 -17.74
C ALA A 85 37.70 -54.62 -18.20
N LEU A 86 38.86 -55.26 -17.93
CA LEU A 86 40.18 -54.73 -18.32
C LEU A 86 40.93 -55.81 -19.08
N ALA A 87 41.45 -55.49 -20.26
CA ALA A 87 42.20 -56.37 -21.08
C ALA A 87 43.56 -55.81 -21.55
N PHE A 88 44.55 -56.68 -21.77
CA PHE A 88 45.77 -56.20 -22.40
C PHE A 88 46.27 -57.24 -23.43
N ALA A 89 46.99 -56.75 -24.42
CA ALA A 89 47.67 -57.55 -25.42
C ALA A 89 49.00 -56.94 -25.88
N VAL A 90 50.00 -57.73 -26.11
CA VAL A 90 51.31 -57.32 -26.59
C VAL A 90 51.56 -57.97 -27.93
N PHE A 91 51.92 -57.14 -28.92
CA PHE A 91 52.15 -57.59 -30.30
C PHE A 91 53.55 -57.28 -30.78
N THR A 92 54.08 -58.08 -31.71
CA THR A 92 55.26 -57.78 -32.50
C THR A 92 54.99 -56.60 -33.46
N GLU A 93 56.05 -55.97 -34.05
CA GLU A 93 55.83 -55.02 -35.15
C GLU A 93 55.08 -55.59 -36.36
N ARG A 94 55.10 -56.87 -36.54
CA ARG A 94 54.41 -57.59 -37.63
C ARG A 94 52.93 -57.88 -37.31
N GLY A 95 52.50 -57.66 -36.07
CA GLY A 95 51.15 -57.94 -35.62
C GLY A 95 50.93 -59.32 -35.00
N ASP A 96 52.00 -60.06 -34.76
CA ASP A 96 51.91 -61.41 -34.10
C ASP A 96 51.68 -61.12 -32.56
N LEU A 97 50.68 -61.79 -31.95
CA LEU A 97 50.39 -61.71 -30.53
C LEU A 97 51.48 -62.48 -29.73
N ILE A 98 52.14 -61.73 -28.83
CA ILE A 98 53.21 -62.26 -27.99
C ILE A 98 52.64 -62.70 -26.62
N MET A 99 51.77 -61.87 -26.05
CA MET A 99 51.23 -62.03 -24.69
C MET A 99 49.88 -61.38 -24.60
N ASN A 100 48.97 -61.94 -23.80
CA ASN A 100 47.67 -61.34 -23.43
C ASN A 100 47.30 -61.67 -21.98
N ASP A 101 46.17 -61.22 -21.52
CA ASP A 101 45.59 -61.47 -20.19
C ASP A 101 44.97 -62.92 -20.07
N GLY A 102 44.94 -63.65 -21.14
CA GLY A 102 44.33 -65.01 -21.18
C GLY A 102 42.78 -64.96 -21.34
N ARG A 103 42.16 -63.80 -21.47
CA ARG A 103 40.71 -63.59 -21.60
C ARG A 103 40.40 -62.71 -22.81
N ASN A 104 39.91 -61.51 -22.58
CA ASN A 104 39.46 -60.57 -23.62
C ASN A 104 40.60 -60.01 -24.46
N GLY A 105 41.83 -59.94 -23.95
CA GLY A 105 43.03 -59.52 -24.68
C GLY A 105 43.34 -60.30 -25.93
N GLN A 106 42.95 -61.59 -26.04
CA GLN A 106 43.13 -62.42 -27.24
C GLN A 106 42.30 -61.96 -28.44
N PHE A 107 41.19 -61.21 -28.19
CA PHE A 107 40.28 -60.74 -29.22
C PHE A 107 40.61 -59.29 -29.65
N ILE A 108 41.63 -58.65 -29.05
CA ILE A 108 42.08 -57.31 -29.47
C ILE A 108 42.75 -57.43 -30.86
N ALA A 109 42.10 -56.89 -31.87
CA ALA A 109 42.64 -56.79 -33.20
C ALA A 109 43.83 -55.84 -33.26
N PHE A 110 44.99 -56.31 -33.87
CA PHE A 110 46.16 -55.48 -34.00
C PHE A 110 45.90 -54.20 -34.85
N ILE A 111 46.17 -53.03 -34.29
CA ILE A 111 46.07 -51.72 -34.97
C ILE A 111 47.40 -50.99 -34.77
N PRO A 112 48.23 -50.80 -35.83
CA PRO A 112 49.54 -50.17 -35.72
C PRO A 112 49.46 -48.63 -35.59
N LYS A 113 48.60 -48.15 -34.66
CA LYS A 113 48.41 -46.73 -34.37
C LYS A 113 48.59 -46.47 -32.90
N LYS A 114 49.28 -45.37 -32.58
CA LYS A 114 49.47 -44.91 -31.18
C LYS A 114 48.26 -44.12 -30.71
N GLY A 115 47.95 -44.18 -29.42
CA GLY A 115 46.94 -43.38 -28.75
C GLY A 115 45.64 -44.17 -28.54
N PHE A 116 44.57 -43.41 -28.22
CA PHE A 116 43.27 -43.99 -27.87
C PHE A 116 42.42 -44.32 -29.11
N HIS A 117 41.86 -45.51 -29.11
CA HIS A 117 40.90 -45.99 -30.12
C HIS A 117 39.72 -46.64 -29.41
N THR A 118 38.55 -46.53 -30.00
CA THR A 118 37.36 -47.26 -29.57
C THR A 118 37.03 -48.30 -30.64
N THR A 119 36.86 -49.52 -30.24
CA THR A 119 36.52 -50.64 -31.14
C THR A 119 35.52 -51.56 -30.47
N GLN A 120 34.86 -52.36 -31.26
CA GLN A 120 34.03 -53.43 -30.74
C GLN A 120 34.88 -54.73 -30.63
N ILE A 121 34.81 -55.38 -29.49
CA ILE A 121 35.45 -56.70 -29.25
C ILE A 121 34.32 -57.68 -29.01
N LEU A 122 34.39 -58.85 -29.65
CA LEU A 122 33.53 -60.02 -29.35
C LEU A 122 34.00 -60.62 -28.04
N GLU A 123 33.14 -60.78 -27.09
CA GLU A 123 33.46 -61.41 -25.83
C GLU A 123 33.51 -62.95 -25.99
N ALA A 124 34.34 -63.61 -25.17
CA ALA A 124 34.57 -65.04 -25.29
C ALA A 124 33.34 -65.92 -24.98
N ASP A 125 32.40 -65.42 -24.20
CA ASP A 125 31.25 -66.13 -23.67
C ASP A 125 29.87 -65.63 -24.18
N ASP A 126 29.81 -64.51 -24.93
CA ASP A 126 28.54 -63.92 -25.39
C ASP A 126 28.65 -63.59 -26.90
N ASP A 127 27.56 -63.82 -27.68
CA ASP A 127 27.46 -63.43 -29.09
C ASP A 127 27.28 -61.92 -29.28
N GLU A 128 27.35 -61.12 -28.20
CA GLU A 128 27.20 -59.63 -28.24
C GLU A 128 28.57 -58.96 -28.32
N SER A 129 28.71 -58.00 -29.24
CA SER A 129 29.92 -57.21 -29.40
C SER A 129 29.85 -55.97 -28.48
N GLU A 130 30.78 -55.88 -27.56
CA GLU A 130 30.86 -54.72 -26.63
C GLU A 130 31.85 -53.67 -27.10
N ALA A 131 31.58 -52.44 -26.69
CA ALA A 131 32.43 -51.29 -27.06
C ALA A 131 33.58 -51.15 -26.07
N TRP A 132 34.78 -51.24 -26.56
CA TRP A 132 36.00 -51.13 -25.77
C TRP A 132 36.83 -49.90 -26.10
N ARG A 133 37.39 -49.24 -25.10
CA ARG A 133 38.34 -48.15 -25.20
C ARG A 133 39.74 -48.66 -25.05
N ILE A 134 40.56 -48.61 -26.13
CA ILE A 134 41.90 -49.18 -26.18
C ILE A 134 42.94 -48.06 -26.27
N PHE A 135 43.99 -48.15 -25.45
CA PHE A 135 45.18 -47.31 -25.56
C PHE A 135 46.32 -48.12 -26.14
N TRP A 136 46.88 -47.64 -27.24
CA TRP A 136 48.03 -48.26 -27.92
C TRP A 136 49.33 -47.48 -27.60
N LEU A 137 50.32 -48.21 -27.04
CA LEU A 137 51.65 -47.73 -26.78
C LEU A 137 52.65 -48.50 -27.63
N LYS A 138 53.53 -47.83 -28.38
CA LYS A 138 54.68 -48.42 -29.03
C LYS A 138 55.90 -48.25 -28.14
N SER A 139 56.51 -49.35 -27.71
CA SER A 139 57.75 -49.35 -26.91
C SER A 139 58.74 -50.33 -27.56
N ASN A 140 59.91 -49.83 -28.00
CA ASN A 140 60.90 -50.58 -28.75
C ASN A 140 60.26 -51.25 -29.97
N ASP A 141 60.36 -52.60 -30.08
CA ASP A 141 59.87 -53.38 -31.19
C ASP A 141 58.49 -54.03 -30.94
N VAL A 142 57.76 -53.51 -29.92
CA VAL A 142 56.47 -54.10 -29.56
C VAL A 142 55.37 -53.04 -29.49
N TYR A 143 54.15 -53.42 -29.72
CA TYR A 143 52.97 -52.68 -29.49
C TYR A 143 52.22 -53.27 -28.30
N ILE A 144 51.91 -52.43 -27.33
CA ILE A 144 51.16 -52.75 -26.12
C ILE A 144 49.77 -52.14 -26.27
N ALA A 145 48.72 -52.91 -26.21
CA ALA A 145 47.34 -52.53 -26.16
C ALA A 145 46.83 -52.77 -24.74
N VAL A 146 46.21 -51.73 -24.15
CA VAL A 146 45.47 -51.87 -22.90
C VAL A 146 44.05 -51.37 -23.17
N ALA A 147 43.09 -52.18 -22.86
CA ALA A 147 41.68 -51.93 -23.18
C ALA A 147 40.82 -51.99 -21.94
N GLN A 148 39.77 -51.23 -21.96
CA GLN A 148 38.73 -51.24 -20.93
C GLN A 148 37.37 -51.15 -21.58
N GLU A 149 36.42 -51.92 -21.09
CA GLU A 149 35.03 -51.91 -21.50
C GLU A 149 34.35 -50.58 -21.18
N LEU A 150 33.59 -50.05 -22.13
CA LEU A 150 32.92 -48.76 -21.95
C LEU A 150 31.65 -48.86 -21.09
N ASP A 151 30.93 -49.99 -21.18
CA ASP A 151 29.71 -50.20 -20.41
C ASP A 151 30.04 -50.34 -18.91
N TYR A 152 31.11 -51.02 -18.56
CA TYR A 152 31.65 -51.07 -17.21
C TYR A 152 32.02 -49.68 -16.67
N ARG A 153 32.65 -48.83 -17.54
CA ARG A 153 32.93 -47.42 -17.16
C ARG A 153 31.65 -46.63 -16.87
N ASP A 154 30.66 -46.77 -17.77
CA ASP A 154 29.39 -46.04 -17.64
C ASP A 154 28.62 -46.52 -16.39
N ASP A 155 28.66 -47.77 -16.01
CA ASP A 155 28.04 -48.29 -14.78
C ASP A 155 28.70 -47.73 -13.51
N ILE A 156 30.04 -47.76 -13.44
CA ILE A 156 30.74 -47.14 -12.30
C ILE A 156 30.43 -45.63 -12.21
N ILE A 157 30.46 -44.93 -13.33
CA ILE A 157 30.13 -43.50 -13.38
C ILE A 157 28.70 -43.28 -12.89
N MET A 158 27.75 -44.10 -13.30
CA MET A 158 26.34 -44.00 -12.90
C MET A 158 26.17 -44.25 -11.40
N GLU A 159 26.79 -45.28 -10.84
CA GLU A 159 26.75 -45.58 -9.41
C GLU A 159 27.33 -44.41 -8.58
N MET A 160 28.49 -43.89 -8.99
CA MET A 160 29.11 -42.75 -8.35
C MET A 160 28.25 -41.45 -8.46
N MET A 161 27.63 -41.24 -9.62
CA MET A 161 26.69 -40.10 -9.82
C MET A 161 25.49 -40.24 -8.90
N LEU A 162 24.84 -41.40 -8.84
CA LEU A 162 23.70 -41.65 -7.97
C LEU A 162 24.05 -41.40 -6.51
N SER A 163 25.21 -41.85 -6.05
CA SER A 163 25.67 -41.63 -4.68
C SER A 163 25.88 -40.15 -4.36
N LYS A 164 26.35 -39.32 -5.32
CA LYS A 164 26.51 -37.87 -5.16
C LYS A 164 25.18 -37.11 -5.16
N LEU A 165 24.18 -37.58 -5.91
CA LEU A 165 22.89 -36.90 -6.04
C LEU A 165 22.07 -36.89 -4.75
N TRP A 166 22.29 -37.88 -3.84
CA TRP A 166 21.53 -37.98 -2.58
C TRP A 166 21.60 -36.71 -1.75
N GLY A 167 22.75 -36.06 -1.68
CA GLY A 167 22.87 -34.77 -0.96
C GLY A 167 21.93 -33.72 -1.49
N GLY A 168 21.84 -33.57 -2.82
CA GLY A 168 20.94 -32.61 -3.47
C GLY A 168 19.46 -32.98 -3.32
N VAL A 169 19.13 -34.25 -3.37
CA VAL A 169 17.75 -34.75 -3.18
C VAL A 169 17.23 -34.46 -1.78
N ILE A 170 18.07 -34.49 -0.76
CA ILE A 170 17.69 -34.11 0.63
C ILE A 170 17.70 -32.59 0.81
N ALA A 171 18.70 -31.89 0.27
CA ALA A 171 18.86 -30.46 0.46
C ALA A 171 17.73 -29.64 -0.17
N LEU A 172 17.23 -30.08 -1.35
CA LEU A 172 16.18 -29.34 -2.06
C LEU A 172 14.87 -29.22 -1.26
N PRO A 173 14.25 -30.30 -0.75
CA PRO A 173 13.05 -30.20 0.09
C PRO A 173 13.27 -29.38 1.35
N LEU A 174 14.41 -29.51 2.02
CA LEU A 174 14.75 -28.71 3.20
C LEU A 174 14.80 -27.22 2.86
N LEU A 175 15.40 -26.85 1.74
CA LEU A 175 15.45 -25.46 1.26
C LEU A 175 14.04 -24.93 0.95
N LEU A 176 13.20 -25.71 0.28
CA LEU A 176 11.83 -25.33 -0.03
C LEU A 176 10.98 -25.14 1.23
N ILE A 177 11.14 -26.00 2.25
CA ILE A 177 10.49 -25.86 3.55
C ILE A 177 10.97 -24.58 4.27
N ALA A 178 12.28 -24.33 4.24
CA ALA A 178 12.86 -23.12 4.82
C ALA A 178 12.31 -21.86 4.17
N ILE A 179 12.27 -21.78 2.84
CA ILE A 179 11.67 -20.68 2.07
C ILE A 179 10.20 -20.47 2.48
N GLY A 180 9.42 -21.55 2.52
CA GLY A 180 8.02 -21.51 2.93
C GLY A 180 7.80 -21.00 4.34
N SER A 181 8.67 -21.40 5.27
CA SER A 181 8.62 -21.00 6.69
C SER A 181 8.97 -19.52 6.86
N ILE A 182 10.07 -19.08 6.24
CA ILE A 182 10.51 -17.68 6.28
C ILE A 182 9.44 -16.78 5.68
N LEU A 183 8.95 -17.10 4.48
CA LEU A 183 7.93 -16.28 3.80
C LEU A 183 6.63 -16.21 4.61
N SER A 184 6.26 -17.31 5.29
CA SER A 184 5.08 -17.35 6.16
C SER A 184 5.22 -16.43 7.37
N LYS A 185 6.40 -16.38 7.96
CA LYS A 185 6.73 -15.55 9.12
C LYS A 185 6.77 -14.07 8.73
N GLU A 186 7.44 -13.74 7.63
CA GLU A 186 7.58 -12.36 7.15
C GLU A 186 6.26 -11.73 6.66
N LEU A 187 5.33 -12.55 6.14
CA LEU A 187 4.01 -12.07 5.72
C LEU A 187 2.94 -12.13 6.82
N SER A 188 3.26 -12.66 8.01
CA SER A 188 2.34 -12.73 9.14
C SER A 188 1.84 -11.35 9.63
N PRO A 189 2.67 -10.29 9.70
CA PRO A 189 2.21 -8.96 10.10
C PRO A 189 1.13 -8.38 9.20
N LEU A 190 1.18 -8.67 7.88
CA LEU A 190 0.16 -8.23 6.92
C LEU A 190 -1.22 -8.83 7.21
N ARG A 191 -1.27 -10.11 7.60
CA ARG A 191 -2.54 -10.75 7.99
C ARG A 191 -3.10 -10.14 9.27
N ARG A 192 -2.23 -9.81 10.25
CA ARG A 192 -2.67 -9.14 11.49
C ARG A 192 -3.22 -7.75 11.18
N LEU A 193 -2.57 -7.01 10.28
CA LEU A 193 -3.05 -5.71 9.81
C LEU A 193 -4.43 -5.83 9.14
N GLU A 194 -4.60 -6.78 8.22
CA GLU A 194 -5.88 -7.07 7.57
C GLU A 194 -6.99 -7.34 8.61
N GLN A 195 -6.71 -8.22 9.57
CA GLN A 195 -7.69 -8.55 10.62
C GLN A 195 -8.05 -7.34 11.51
N GLN A 196 -7.07 -6.51 11.89
CA GLN A 196 -7.34 -5.30 12.65
C GLN A 196 -8.19 -4.30 11.87
N VAL A 197 -7.94 -4.15 10.58
CA VAL A 197 -8.75 -3.27 9.71
C VAL A 197 -10.17 -3.82 9.55
N LEU A 198 -10.33 -5.12 9.28
CA LEU A 198 -11.65 -5.75 9.08
C LEU A 198 -12.52 -5.75 10.36
N GLN A 199 -11.91 -5.91 11.52
CA GLN A 199 -12.62 -5.94 12.81
C GLN A 199 -12.88 -4.56 13.39
N ARG A 200 -12.32 -3.51 12.77
CA ARG A 200 -12.43 -2.14 13.27
C ARG A 200 -13.86 -1.64 13.17
N LYS A 201 -14.36 -1.14 14.29
CA LYS A 201 -15.67 -0.47 14.34
C LYS A 201 -15.52 0.99 13.89
N PRO A 202 -16.59 1.61 13.34
CA PRO A 202 -16.57 3.02 12.95
C PRO A 202 -16.20 3.99 14.08
N ASP A 203 -16.49 3.62 15.32
CA ASP A 203 -16.26 4.43 16.52
C ASP A 203 -14.92 4.15 17.23
N ASP A 204 -14.10 3.25 16.66
CA ASP A 204 -12.80 2.90 17.26
C ASP A 204 -11.76 3.98 16.96
N THR A 205 -11.29 4.64 18.02
CA THR A 205 -10.30 5.73 17.96
C THR A 205 -8.85 5.24 18.10
N ASN A 206 -8.65 3.97 18.54
CA ASN A 206 -7.31 3.47 18.79
C ASN A 206 -6.51 3.37 17.49
N PRO A 207 -5.25 3.81 17.44
CA PRO A 207 -4.44 3.64 16.25
C PRO A 207 -4.18 2.16 15.98
N ILE A 208 -4.08 1.79 14.70
CA ILE A 208 -3.64 0.47 14.29
C ILE A 208 -2.17 0.33 14.70
N MET A 209 -1.88 -0.66 15.55
CA MET A 209 -0.53 -1.00 15.99
C MET A 209 -0.26 -2.47 15.67
N VAL A 210 0.68 -2.73 14.76
CA VAL A 210 1.13 -4.08 14.43
C VAL A 210 2.60 -4.19 14.85
N PRO A 211 2.94 -5.04 15.84
CA PRO A 211 4.32 -5.28 16.24
C PRO A 211 5.15 -5.85 15.07
N SER A 212 6.40 -5.43 14.95
CA SER A 212 7.35 -5.94 13.95
C SER A 212 6.93 -5.73 12.49
N LEU A 213 6.35 -4.56 12.20
CA LEU A 213 5.95 -4.22 10.84
C LEU A 213 7.18 -3.91 9.98
N PRO A 214 7.29 -4.46 8.75
CA PRO A 214 8.33 -4.07 7.80
C PRO A 214 8.33 -2.56 7.54
N LYS A 215 9.52 -1.98 7.36
CA LYS A 215 9.68 -0.52 7.15
C LYS A 215 8.91 -0.02 5.93
N GLU A 216 8.77 -0.85 4.91
CA GLU A 216 8.06 -0.55 3.67
C GLU A 216 6.55 -0.37 3.87
N ILE A 217 5.99 -0.96 4.93
CA ILE A 217 4.56 -0.94 5.22
C ILE A 217 4.20 0.11 6.28
N GLN A 218 5.16 0.56 7.08
CA GLN A 218 4.94 1.58 8.11
C GLN A 218 4.27 2.87 7.56
N PRO A 219 4.68 3.43 6.40
CA PRO A 219 4.03 4.61 5.84
C PRO A 219 2.55 4.38 5.49
N LEU A 220 2.22 3.17 5.02
CA LEU A 220 0.83 2.80 4.71
C LEU A 220 -0.03 2.79 5.97
N VAL A 221 0.48 2.21 7.07
CA VAL A 221 -0.26 2.18 8.35
C VAL A 221 -0.40 3.57 8.95
N ALA A 222 0.62 4.42 8.84
CA ALA A 222 0.54 5.82 9.24
C ALA A 222 -0.55 6.58 8.45
N SER A 223 -0.60 6.40 7.13
CA SER A 223 -1.62 7.00 6.26
C SER A 223 -3.03 6.48 6.59
N LEU A 224 -3.18 5.20 6.87
CA LEU A 224 -4.45 4.61 7.31
C LEU A 224 -4.90 5.19 8.65
N ASN A 225 -4.01 5.30 9.64
CA ASN A 225 -4.33 5.89 10.92
C ASN A 225 -4.79 7.35 10.78
N HIS A 226 -4.09 8.14 9.96
CA HIS A 226 -4.49 9.52 9.67
C HIS A 226 -5.85 9.61 8.97
N TYR A 227 -6.12 8.70 8.02
CA TYR A 227 -7.44 8.61 7.37
C TYR A 227 -8.55 8.29 8.38
N PHE A 228 -8.34 7.32 9.26
CA PHE A 228 -9.32 6.97 10.29
C PHE A 228 -9.58 8.10 11.28
N GLU A 229 -8.55 8.82 11.70
CA GLU A 229 -8.67 9.97 12.58
C GLU A 229 -9.52 11.08 11.94
N ARG A 230 -9.25 11.39 10.67
CA ARG A 230 -10.06 12.36 9.90
C ARG A 230 -11.50 11.90 9.74
N SER A 231 -11.71 10.63 9.40
CA SER A 231 -13.05 10.04 9.25
C SER A 231 -13.83 10.09 10.57
N HIS A 232 -13.21 9.73 11.68
CA HIS A 232 -13.83 9.81 13.01
C HIS A 232 -14.17 11.24 13.40
N THR A 233 -13.29 12.19 13.16
CA THR A 233 -13.54 13.61 13.41
C THR A 233 -14.73 14.12 12.60
N MET A 234 -14.83 13.72 11.33
CA MET A 234 -15.95 14.07 10.44
C MET A 234 -17.26 13.48 10.94
N LEU A 235 -17.31 12.20 11.28
CA LEU A 235 -18.49 11.54 11.82
C LEU A 235 -18.97 12.17 13.14
N ASN A 236 -18.05 12.54 14.02
CA ASN A 236 -18.40 13.19 15.27
C ASN A 236 -18.96 14.61 15.05
N ARG A 237 -18.44 15.35 14.07
CA ARG A 237 -19.01 16.66 13.69
C ARG A 237 -20.42 16.48 13.14
N GLU A 238 -20.65 15.52 12.26
CA GLU A 238 -21.96 15.22 11.68
C GLU A 238 -22.98 14.82 12.76
N ARG A 239 -22.60 13.94 13.70
CA ARG A 239 -23.46 13.52 14.83
C ARG A 239 -23.82 14.73 15.72
N ARG A 240 -22.83 15.58 16.07
CA ARG A 240 -23.11 16.78 16.86
C ARG A 240 -24.05 17.72 16.11
N PHE A 241 -23.76 18.00 14.84
CA PHE A 241 -24.61 18.86 14.00
C PHE A 241 -26.06 18.36 13.97
N THR A 242 -26.29 17.06 13.75
CA THR A 242 -27.63 16.47 13.73
C THR A 242 -28.32 16.56 15.09
N SER A 243 -27.58 16.29 16.17
CA SER A 243 -28.12 16.39 17.54
C SER A 243 -28.51 17.83 17.89
N ASP A 244 -27.61 18.79 17.60
CA ASP A 244 -27.82 20.18 17.92
C ASP A 244 -28.97 20.78 17.07
N ALA A 245 -29.04 20.42 15.78
CA ALA A 245 -30.17 20.78 14.91
C ALA A 245 -31.51 20.28 15.46
N ALA A 246 -31.55 19.04 15.93
CA ALA A 246 -32.76 18.48 16.53
C ALA A 246 -33.17 19.20 17.83
N HIS A 247 -32.20 19.63 18.64
CA HIS A 247 -32.45 20.42 19.86
C HIS A 247 -32.97 21.80 19.53
N GLU A 248 -32.34 22.50 18.58
CA GLU A 248 -32.73 23.86 18.17
C GLU A 248 -34.09 23.90 17.45
N LEU A 249 -34.51 22.82 16.80
CA LEU A 249 -35.86 22.71 16.22
C LEU A 249 -36.92 22.36 17.27
N ARG A 250 -36.60 21.58 18.32
CA ARG A 250 -37.56 21.16 19.33
C ARG A 250 -38.10 22.33 20.15
N SER A 251 -37.22 23.28 20.50
CA SER A 251 -37.62 24.45 21.33
C SER A 251 -38.68 25.33 20.69
N PRO A 252 -38.52 25.86 19.45
CA PRO A 252 -39.53 26.66 18.80
C PRO A 252 -40.81 25.85 18.48
N LEU A 253 -40.73 24.55 18.16
CA LEU A 253 -41.87 23.68 17.98
C LEU A 253 -42.71 23.55 19.25
N ALA A 254 -42.07 23.44 20.43
CA ALA A 254 -42.77 23.48 21.72
C ALA A 254 -43.42 24.83 21.96
N GLY A 255 -42.77 25.95 21.60
CA GLY A 255 -43.31 27.27 21.64
C GLY A 255 -44.57 27.45 20.76
N LEU A 256 -44.52 26.95 19.52
CA LEU A 256 -45.69 26.96 18.62
C LEU A 256 -46.86 26.17 19.20
N ARG A 257 -46.63 25.02 19.81
CA ARG A 257 -47.63 24.23 20.47
C ARG A 257 -48.31 25.00 21.59
N ILE A 258 -47.53 25.66 22.46
CA ILE A 258 -48.07 26.47 23.56
C ILE A 258 -48.93 27.66 22.99
N GLN A 259 -48.41 28.34 21.96
CA GLN A 259 -49.19 29.46 21.37
C GLN A 259 -50.47 28.96 20.69
N THR A 260 -50.48 27.74 20.14
CA THR A 260 -51.69 27.10 19.59
C THR A 260 -52.71 26.81 20.70
N GLU A 261 -52.27 26.29 21.84
CA GLU A 261 -53.11 26.00 23.00
C GLU A 261 -53.69 27.35 23.57
N ILE A 262 -52.86 28.40 23.66
CA ILE A 262 -53.31 29.74 24.07
C ILE A 262 -54.36 30.30 23.08
N ALA A 263 -54.14 30.23 21.77
CA ALA A 263 -55.10 30.64 20.77
C ALA A 263 -56.45 29.93 20.89
N GLN A 264 -56.43 28.63 21.17
CA GLN A 264 -57.64 27.86 21.40
C GLN A 264 -58.38 28.29 22.67
N MET A 265 -57.68 28.64 23.73
CA MET A 265 -58.26 29.07 25.01
C MET A 265 -58.75 30.52 25.02
N THR A 266 -58.27 31.35 24.10
CA THR A 266 -58.56 32.79 24.07
C THR A 266 -59.52 33.21 22.94
N GLN A 267 -60.36 32.30 22.44
CA GLN A 267 -61.32 32.57 21.35
C GLN A 267 -62.32 33.66 21.68
N ASP A 268 -62.69 33.80 22.95
CA ASP A 268 -63.61 34.82 23.44
C ASP A 268 -62.93 36.19 23.73
N ASP A 269 -61.59 36.26 23.69
CA ASP A 269 -60.85 37.54 23.82
C ASP A 269 -60.12 37.85 22.50
N PRO A 270 -60.71 38.75 21.66
CA PRO A 270 -60.14 39.04 20.34
C PRO A 270 -58.71 39.59 20.37
N LYS A 271 -58.34 40.31 21.45
CA LYS A 271 -56.97 40.88 21.56
C LYS A 271 -55.95 39.84 21.98
N ALA A 272 -56.31 38.95 22.90
CA ALA A 272 -55.43 37.84 23.29
C ALA A 272 -55.30 36.81 22.17
N HIS A 273 -56.37 36.50 21.47
CA HIS A 273 -56.41 35.59 20.32
C HIS A 273 -55.52 36.11 19.17
N ALA A 274 -55.66 37.41 18.80
CA ALA A 274 -54.83 38.03 17.76
C ALA A 274 -53.33 38.02 18.14
N ARG A 275 -52.98 38.26 19.42
CA ARG A 275 -51.58 38.14 19.90
C ARG A 275 -51.04 36.73 19.77
N ALA A 276 -51.82 35.72 20.18
CA ALA A 276 -51.39 34.33 20.06
C ALA A 276 -51.16 33.92 18.60
N LEU A 277 -52.03 34.35 17.68
CA LEU A 277 -51.86 34.09 16.23
C LEU A 277 -50.64 34.82 15.67
N ASN A 278 -50.38 36.05 16.05
CA ASN A 278 -49.19 36.78 15.63
C ASN A 278 -47.89 36.12 16.17
N ASN A 279 -47.91 35.61 17.39
CA ASN A 279 -46.78 34.86 17.95
C ASN A 279 -46.58 33.50 17.22
N LEU A 280 -47.69 32.83 16.79
CA LEU A 280 -47.60 31.64 15.96
C LEU A 280 -46.93 31.94 14.62
N LEU A 281 -47.34 32.98 13.92
CA LEU A 281 -46.74 33.41 12.65
C LEU A 281 -45.23 33.69 12.82
N GLY A 282 -44.87 34.48 13.85
CA GLY A 282 -43.46 34.76 14.16
C GLY A 282 -42.67 33.51 14.48
N GLY A 283 -43.25 32.50 15.15
CA GLY A 283 -42.63 31.21 15.42
C GLY A 283 -42.41 30.36 14.16
N ILE A 284 -43.39 30.40 13.23
CA ILE A 284 -43.29 29.72 11.92
C ILE A 284 -42.14 30.36 11.11
N ASP A 285 -42.07 31.69 11.03
CA ASP A 285 -41.03 32.40 10.32
C ASP A 285 -39.63 32.05 10.90
N GLN A 286 -39.50 31.96 12.22
CA GLN A 286 -38.27 31.59 12.89
C GLN A 286 -37.82 30.16 12.54
N ILE A 287 -38.74 29.18 12.52
CA ILE A 287 -38.43 27.82 12.14
C ILE A 287 -38.03 27.73 10.66
N THR A 288 -38.74 28.46 9.78
CA THR A 288 -38.42 28.55 8.35
C THR A 288 -37.00 29.07 8.13
N GLN A 289 -36.68 30.18 8.80
CA GLN A 289 -35.32 30.76 8.74
C GLN A 289 -34.25 29.82 9.25
N LEU A 290 -34.49 29.09 10.35
CA LEU A 290 -33.57 28.10 10.87
C LEU A 290 -33.36 26.93 9.87
N MET A 291 -34.44 26.44 9.26
CA MET A 291 -34.36 25.37 8.24
C MET A 291 -33.56 25.82 7.01
N ASP A 292 -33.77 27.05 6.53
CA ASP A 292 -33.02 27.62 5.40
C ASP A 292 -31.53 27.76 5.72
N GLN A 293 -31.18 28.18 6.94
CA GLN A 293 -29.80 28.22 7.41
C GLN A 293 -29.15 26.84 7.49
N LEU A 294 -29.87 25.84 8.00
CA LEU A 294 -29.40 24.44 8.04
C LEU A 294 -29.17 23.86 6.65
N LEU A 295 -30.13 24.06 5.74
CA LEU A 295 -29.99 23.60 4.34
C LEU A 295 -28.83 24.30 3.64
N THR A 296 -28.66 25.58 3.88
CA THR A 296 -27.56 26.38 3.33
C THR A 296 -26.22 25.84 3.84
N LEU A 297 -26.05 25.66 5.15
CA LEU A 297 -24.82 25.17 5.75
C LEU A 297 -24.52 23.76 5.24
N SER A 298 -25.50 22.86 5.20
CA SER A 298 -25.35 21.51 4.65
C SER A 298 -24.87 21.49 3.19
N ARG A 299 -25.45 22.37 2.34
CA ARG A 299 -25.01 22.51 0.94
C ARG A 299 -23.58 23.05 0.86
N LEU A 300 -23.26 24.06 1.66
CA LEU A 300 -21.91 24.65 1.67
C LEU A 300 -20.86 23.64 2.18
N GLU A 301 -21.19 22.80 3.16
CA GLU A 301 -20.27 21.78 3.66
C GLU A 301 -19.94 20.70 2.62
N SER A 302 -20.88 20.37 1.74
CA SER A 302 -20.68 19.43 0.65
C SER A 302 -19.79 19.95 -0.49
N LEU A 303 -19.61 21.27 -0.60
CA LEU A 303 -18.78 21.89 -1.63
C LEU A 303 -17.30 21.81 -1.25
N THR A 304 -16.46 21.38 -2.16
CA THR A 304 -14.99 21.43 -2.04
C THR A 304 -14.41 22.68 -2.69
N GLU A 305 -15.02 23.12 -3.79
CA GLU A 305 -14.62 24.32 -4.56
C GLU A 305 -15.88 25.04 -5.07
N LEU A 306 -15.72 26.29 -5.43
CA LEU A 306 -16.79 27.09 -6.02
C LEU A 306 -16.71 27.04 -7.54
N ASP A 307 -17.85 26.80 -8.17
CA ASP A 307 -18.00 26.90 -9.62
C ASP A 307 -18.39 28.34 -10.01
N SER A 308 -17.94 28.77 -11.18
CA SER A 308 -18.37 30.04 -11.82
C SER A 308 -18.07 31.28 -10.96
N LEU A 309 -16.79 31.54 -10.74
CA LEU A 309 -16.35 32.80 -10.06
C LEU A 309 -16.50 33.97 -10.99
N GLU A 310 -16.97 35.11 -10.44
CA GLU A 310 -17.13 36.38 -11.10
C GLU A 310 -16.31 37.48 -10.40
N GLU A 311 -16.01 38.56 -11.08
CA GLU A 311 -15.33 39.69 -10.44
C GLU A 311 -16.30 40.42 -9.47
N ILE A 312 -15.86 40.56 -8.22
CA ILE A 312 -16.68 41.10 -7.14
C ILE A 312 -16.48 42.58 -6.99
N ASN A 313 -17.55 43.34 -7.20
CA ASN A 313 -17.60 44.73 -6.80
C ASN A 313 -18.05 44.88 -5.33
N TRP A 314 -17.07 44.87 -4.42
CA TRP A 314 -17.33 44.94 -2.98
C TRP A 314 -18.12 46.15 -2.55
N GLN A 315 -17.88 47.33 -3.14
CA GLN A 315 -18.64 48.54 -2.80
C GLN A 315 -20.13 48.36 -3.08
N THR A 316 -20.47 47.94 -4.30
CA THR A 316 -21.87 47.71 -4.68
C THR A 316 -22.51 46.61 -3.82
N LEU A 317 -21.77 45.55 -3.49
CA LEU A 317 -22.24 44.45 -2.68
C LEU A 317 -22.57 44.92 -1.23
N ILE A 318 -21.71 45.76 -0.64
CA ILE A 318 -21.91 46.32 0.69
C ILE A 318 -23.11 47.30 0.70
N GLU A 319 -23.21 48.20 -0.28
CA GLU A 319 -24.32 49.12 -0.41
C GLU A 319 -25.67 48.39 -0.53
N GLN A 320 -25.72 47.30 -1.31
CA GLN A 320 -26.91 46.44 -1.40
C GLN A 320 -27.25 45.78 -0.05
N GLY A 321 -26.24 45.24 0.64
CA GLY A 321 -26.41 44.62 1.96
C GLY A 321 -26.95 45.58 2.99
N VAL A 322 -26.39 46.80 3.04
CA VAL A 322 -26.88 47.88 3.91
C VAL A 322 -28.32 48.25 3.58
N SER A 323 -28.65 48.45 2.29
CA SER A 323 -30.01 48.74 1.84
C SER A 323 -31.03 47.68 2.28
N GLN A 324 -30.68 46.41 2.22
CA GLN A 324 -31.56 45.30 2.65
C GLN A 324 -31.79 45.29 4.17
N CYS A 325 -30.82 45.69 4.97
CA CYS A 325 -30.90 45.70 6.43
C CYS A 325 -31.38 47.04 7.00
N TYR A 326 -31.52 48.09 6.14
CA TYR A 326 -31.79 49.46 6.56
C TYR A 326 -33.07 49.58 7.40
N HIS A 327 -34.16 48.99 6.95
CA HIS A 327 -35.43 49.07 7.68
C HIS A 327 -35.34 48.42 9.09
N GLN A 328 -34.60 47.31 9.22
CA GLN A 328 -34.39 46.65 10.50
C GLN A 328 -33.54 47.51 11.44
N ALA A 329 -32.49 48.15 10.91
CA ALA A 329 -31.66 49.10 11.66
C ALA A 329 -32.45 50.34 12.11
N GLU A 330 -33.28 50.87 11.23
CA GLU A 330 -34.14 52.05 11.53
C GLU A 330 -35.15 51.74 12.64
N LEU A 331 -35.81 50.56 12.60
CA LEU A 331 -36.74 50.14 13.66
C LEU A 331 -36.04 50.04 15.03
N LYS A 332 -34.75 49.75 15.07
CA LYS A 332 -33.93 49.64 16.29
C LYS A 332 -33.23 50.97 16.62
N GLY A 333 -33.31 51.95 15.73
CA GLY A 333 -32.63 53.25 15.86
C GLY A 333 -31.12 53.15 15.73
N SER A 334 -30.60 52.10 15.10
CA SER A 334 -29.16 51.87 14.89
C SER A 334 -28.66 52.71 13.71
N ASP A 335 -27.53 53.41 13.88
CA ASP A 335 -26.85 54.18 12.84
C ASP A 335 -25.81 53.30 12.12
N ILE A 336 -25.94 53.17 10.79
CA ILE A 336 -25.01 52.41 9.96
C ILE A 336 -24.15 53.38 9.16
N GLN A 337 -22.85 53.41 9.43
CA GLN A 337 -21.89 54.26 8.75
C GLN A 337 -20.99 53.44 7.84
N PHE A 338 -20.94 53.78 6.54
CA PHE A 338 -20.07 53.14 5.57
C PHE A 338 -18.94 54.08 5.14
N ASN A 339 -17.70 53.64 5.35
CA ASN A 339 -16.48 54.33 4.98
C ASN A 339 -15.68 53.51 3.96
N CYS A 340 -15.50 54.03 2.74
CA CYS A 340 -14.69 53.42 1.70
C CYS A 340 -13.35 54.17 1.60
N ILE A 341 -12.29 53.55 2.10
CA ILE A 341 -10.90 54.06 2.02
C ILE A 341 -10.26 53.69 0.68
N GLY A 342 -10.65 52.54 0.09
CA GLY A 342 -10.16 52.07 -1.20
C GLY A 342 -10.76 50.72 -1.56
N LEU A 343 -10.70 50.35 -2.83
CA LEU A 343 -11.27 49.11 -3.36
C LEU A 343 -10.23 47.99 -3.42
N PRO A 344 -10.58 46.75 -3.04
CA PRO A 344 -9.73 45.59 -3.28
C PRO A 344 -9.65 45.32 -4.78
N LYS A 345 -8.46 44.86 -5.25
CA LYS A 345 -8.23 44.59 -6.67
C LYS A 345 -8.35 43.09 -6.97
N GLY A 346 -9.04 42.78 -8.07
CA GLY A 346 -9.00 41.44 -8.66
C GLY A 346 -9.64 40.33 -7.83
N GLN A 347 -10.56 40.67 -6.93
CA GLN A 347 -11.26 39.68 -6.11
C GLN A 347 -12.31 38.95 -6.95
N GLN A 348 -12.14 37.63 -7.06
CA GLN A 348 -13.10 36.75 -7.72
C GLN A 348 -13.88 35.95 -6.68
N GLY A 349 -15.17 35.78 -6.91
CA GLY A 349 -16.02 35.08 -5.98
C GLY A 349 -17.42 34.82 -6.52
N LYS A 350 -18.30 34.30 -5.69
CA LYS A 350 -19.70 34.11 -5.98
C LYS A 350 -20.49 35.20 -5.24
N GLY A 351 -20.93 36.24 -5.96
CA GLY A 351 -21.57 37.42 -5.39
C GLY A 351 -22.77 37.10 -4.50
N THR A 352 -23.58 36.11 -4.85
CA THR A 352 -24.72 35.65 -4.06
C THR A 352 -24.32 35.09 -2.68
N LEU A 353 -23.21 34.37 -2.59
CA LEU A 353 -22.69 33.83 -1.31
C LEU A 353 -22.06 34.94 -0.46
N LEU A 354 -21.30 35.85 -1.09
CA LEU A 354 -20.74 37.00 -0.38
C LEU A 354 -21.80 37.98 0.11
N ALA A 355 -22.89 38.18 -0.64
CA ALA A 355 -24.06 38.94 -0.16
C ALA A 355 -24.68 38.31 1.10
N MET A 356 -24.73 36.96 1.16
CA MET A 356 -25.18 36.25 2.35
C MET A 356 -24.23 36.45 3.55
N VAL A 357 -22.91 36.52 3.33
CA VAL A 357 -21.93 36.86 4.38
C VAL A 357 -22.22 38.25 4.93
N LEU A 358 -22.37 39.25 4.06
CA LEU A 358 -22.63 40.61 4.47
C LEU A 358 -23.94 40.75 5.24
N ARG A 359 -25.01 40.10 4.74
CA ARG A 359 -26.31 40.12 5.42
C ARG A 359 -26.20 39.50 6.82
N ASN A 360 -25.57 38.34 6.97
CA ASN A 360 -25.40 37.69 8.28
C ASN A 360 -24.56 38.56 9.25
N LEU A 361 -23.51 39.23 8.76
CA LEU A 361 -22.71 40.13 9.57
C LEU A 361 -23.53 41.33 10.03
N LEU A 362 -24.28 41.99 9.12
CA LEU A 362 -25.12 43.14 9.43
C LEU A 362 -26.27 42.78 10.38
N GLU A 363 -26.99 41.66 10.10
CA GLU A 363 -28.03 41.15 10.98
C GLU A 363 -27.50 40.86 12.38
N ASN A 364 -26.32 40.25 12.49
CA ASN A 364 -25.67 40.02 13.78
C ASN A 364 -25.37 41.35 14.50
N SER A 365 -24.75 42.33 13.83
CA SER A 365 -24.45 43.63 14.43
C SER A 365 -25.73 44.35 14.86
N ILE A 366 -26.80 44.31 14.05
CA ILE A 366 -28.07 44.93 14.43
C ILE A 366 -28.72 44.17 15.60
N ASN A 367 -28.77 42.83 15.57
CA ASN A 367 -29.50 42.09 16.57
C ASN A 367 -28.83 42.08 17.95
N TYR A 368 -27.49 42.06 18.00
CA TYR A 368 -26.73 41.93 19.24
C TYR A 368 -26.25 43.23 19.84
N THR A 369 -26.63 44.38 19.25
CA THR A 369 -26.38 45.70 19.82
C THR A 369 -27.62 46.26 20.50
N PRO A 370 -27.49 47.16 21.49
CA PRO A 370 -28.62 47.83 22.10
C PRO A 370 -29.31 48.80 21.09
N GLU A 371 -30.46 49.34 21.50
CA GLU A 371 -31.11 50.41 20.72
C GLU A 371 -30.19 51.65 20.61
N LYS A 372 -30.29 52.35 19.48
CA LYS A 372 -29.47 53.54 19.17
C LYS A 372 -27.96 53.26 19.13
N SER A 373 -27.59 52.11 18.62
CA SER A 373 -26.20 51.68 18.47
C SER A 373 -25.55 52.23 17.19
N LEU A 374 -24.23 52.25 17.18
CA LEU A 374 -23.42 52.59 16.01
C LEU A 374 -22.81 51.30 15.41
N ILE A 375 -23.01 51.10 14.11
CA ILE A 375 -22.42 50.04 13.31
C ILE A 375 -21.57 50.70 12.24
N GLN A 376 -20.26 50.44 12.25
CA GLN A 376 -19.30 51.02 11.31
C GLN A 376 -18.79 49.96 10.35
N LEU A 377 -18.90 50.23 9.05
CA LEU A 377 -18.35 49.41 7.97
C LEU A 377 -17.19 50.17 7.35
N THR A 378 -16.05 49.50 7.20
CA THR A 378 -14.87 50.08 6.56
C THR A 378 -14.37 49.15 5.47
N LEU A 379 -14.34 49.64 4.22
CA LEU A 379 -13.75 48.95 3.08
C LEU A 379 -12.39 49.54 2.76
N SER A 380 -11.37 48.69 2.71
CA SER A 380 -10.01 49.05 2.34
C SER A 380 -9.48 48.13 1.24
N PRO A 381 -8.37 48.46 0.58
CA PRO A 381 -7.75 47.54 -0.41
C PRO A 381 -7.34 46.19 0.15
N LYS A 382 -7.16 46.07 1.49
CA LYS A 382 -6.66 44.87 2.15
C LYS A 382 -7.69 44.14 2.99
N SER A 383 -8.76 44.80 3.42
CA SER A 383 -9.77 44.16 4.27
C SER A 383 -11.11 44.88 4.21
N PHE A 384 -12.17 44.15 4.53
CA PHE A 384 -13.48 44.69 4.90
C PHE A 384 -13.71 44.42 6.38
N ILE A 385 -14.08 45.46 7.09
CA ILE A 385 -14.29 45.47 8.54
C ILE A 385 -15.73 45.90 8.83
N ILE A 386 -16.39 45.18 9.73
CA ILE A 386 -17.62 45.60 10.38
C ILE A 386 -17.41 45.62 11.89
N GLU A 387 -17.73 46.73 12.52
CA GLU A 387 -17.58 46.94 13.96
C GLU A 387 -18.87 47.48 14.53
N ASP A 388 -19.21 47.07 15.75
CA ASP A 388 -20.34 47.56 16.50
C ASP A 388 -19.92 48.06 17.88
N ASN A 389 -20.79 48.85 18.50
CA ASN A 389 -20.61 49.35 19.86
C ASN A 389 -21.44 48.60 20.89
N GLY A 390 -21.75 47.32 20.62
CA GLY A 390 -22.44 46.43 21.54
C GLY A 390 -21.61 46.03 22.76
N GLN A 391 -22.07 45.05 23.51
CA GLN A 391 -21.38 44.55 24.69
C GLN A 391 -20.11 43.75 24.40
N GLY A 392 -19.89 43.42 23.11
CA GLY A 392 -18.78 42.56 22.69
C GLY A 392 -18.90 41.10 23.17
N VAL A 393 -17.81 40.38 23.07
CA VAL A 393 -17.68 38.98 23.49
C VAL A 393 -16.37 38.83 24.25
N SER A 394 -16.35 38.03 25.33
CA SER A 394 -15.12 37.77 26.07
C SER A 394 -14.14 36.94 25.23
N ASP A 395 -12.84 37.10 25.49
CA ASP A 395 -11.78 36.40 24.71
C ASP A 395 -11.95 34.88 24.77
N GLU A 396 -12.46 34.35 25.86
CA GLU A 396 -12.71 32.91 26.05
C GLU A 396 -13.79 32.36 25.10
N HIS A 397 -14.71 33.24 24.65
CA HIS A 397 -15.78 32.88 23.76
C HIS A 397 -15.47 33.20 22.27
N LEU A 398 -14.52 34.13 22.01
CA LEU A 398 -14.16 34.51 20.63
C LEU A 398 -13.71 33.28 19.78
N ASP A 399 -12.87 32.42 20.34
CA ASP A 399 -12.38 31.21 19.65
C ASP A 399 -13.46 30.16 19.36
N LYS A 400 -14.57 30.22 20.12
CA LYS A 400 -15.69 29.29 19.96
C LYS A 400 -16.77 29.86 19.03
N LEU A 401 -16.76 31.18 18.77
CA LEU A 401 -17.65 31.77 17.77
C LEU A 401 -17.34 31.19 16.39
N GLY A 402 -18.38 30.72 15.71
CA GLY A 402 -18.23 30.03 14.42
C GLY A 402 -18.38 28.50 14.51
N GLN A 403 -18.37 27.93 15.71
CA GLN A 403 -18.90 26.59 15.89
C GLN A 403 -20.41 26.62 15.67
N PRO A 404 -20.97 25.70 14.85
CA PRO A 404 -22.41 25.64 14.65
C PRO A 404 -23.18 25.59 15.99
N PHE A 405 -24.25 26.35 16.09
CA PHE A 405 -25.14 26.45 17.28
C PHE A 405 -24.47 27.01 18.54
N TYR A 406 -23.20 27.43 18.48
CA TYR A 406 -22.54 27.99 19.65
C TYR A 406 -23.05 29.40 19.97
N ARG A 407 -23.43 29.60 21.23
CA ARG A 407 -23.85 30.92 21.81
C ARG A 407 -23.23 31.09 23.17
N PRO A 408 -22.59 32.25 23.46
CA PRO A 408 -22.09 32.55 24.82
C PRO A 408 -23.26 32.57 25.84
N ALA A 409 -23.13 31.79 26.91
CA ALA A 409 -24.17 31.72 27.94
C ALA A 409 -24.27 32.97 28.83
N ASP A 410 -23.20 33.76 28.89
CA ASP A 410 -23.05 34.88 29.83
C ASP A 410 -23.67 36.19 29.33
N ARG A 411 -24.35 36.19 28.19
CA ARG A 411 -25.03 37.38 27.70
C ARG A 411 -26.36 37.58 28.45
N PRO A 412 -26.54 38.71 29.16
CA PRO A 412 -27.85 39.04 29.72
C PRO A 412 -28.84 39.19 28.56
N VAL A 413 -29.88 38.38 28.57
CA VAL A 413 -30.99 38.45 27.62
C VAL A 413 -31.76 39.76 27.93
N GLN A 414 -31.49 40.81 27.17
CA GLN A 414 -32.13 42.13 27.38
C GLN A 414 -33.49 42.25 26.70
N SER A 415 -33.79 41.39 25.71
CA SER A 415 -35.08 41.36 25.01
C SER A 415 -35.46 39.99 24.54
N GLU A 416 -36.76 39.76 24.24
CA GLU A 416 -37.22 38.54 23.59
C GLU A 416 -36.58 38.31 22.19
N GLN A 417 -36.08 39.37 21.56
CA GLN A 417 -35.36 39.34 20.30
C GLN A 417 -33.94 38.76 20.44
N ASP A 418 -33.29 38.92 21.60
CA ASP A 418 -31.98 38.32 21.88
C ASP A 418 -32.02 36.80 21.93
N LYS A 419 -33.20 36.21 22.13
CA LYS A 419 -33.45 34.76 22.08
C LYS A 419 -33.50 34.17 20.67
N LYS A 420 -33.57 35.02 19.61
CA LYS A 420 -33.90 34.58 18.24
C LYS A 420 -32.72 34.09 17.39
N GLY A 421 -31.48 34.21 17.82
CA GLY A 421 -30.32 33.77 17.01
C GLY A 421 -30.09 32.24 17.04
N SER A 422 -29.93 31.60 15.88
CA SER A 422 -29.69 30.14 15.73
C SER A 422 -28.26 29.72 16.10
N GLY A 423 -27.31 30.63 16.20
CA GLY A 423 -25.88 30.30 16.34
C GLY A 423 -25.23 29.75 15.05
N LEU A 424 -25.93 29.78 13.90
CA LEU A 424 -25.44 29.32 12.62
C LEU A 424 -24.83 30.39 11.74
N GLY A 425 -25.15 31.68 11.99
CA GLY A 425 -24.73 32.81 11.12
C GLY A 425 -23.22 32.88 10.92
N ILE A 426 -22.43 32.80 12.00
CA ILE A 426 -20.97 32.91 11.93
C ILE A 426 -20.36 31.66 11.29
N SER A 427 -20.90 30.46 11.52
CA SER A 427 -20.44 29.23 10.87
C SER A 427 -20.68 29.24 9.35
N ILE A 428 -21.81 29.79 8.90
CA ILE A 428 -22.10 30.03 7.48
C ILE A 428 -21.09 31.00 6.88
N ILE A 429 -20.82 32.13 7.57
CA ILE A 429 -19.81 33.11 7.16
C ILE A 429 -18.43 32.46 6.98
N GLN A 430 -17.96 31.76 7.99
CA GLN A 430 -16.64 31.09 7.95
C GLN A 430 -16.55 30.08 6.80
N ARG A 431 -17.61 29.32 6.57
CA ARG A 431 -17.62 28.31 5.50
C ARG A 431 -17.58 28.96 4.11
N ILE A 432 -18.39 30.03 3.89
CA ILE A 432 -18.37 30.76 2.62
C ILE A 432 -17.01 31.40 2.37
N LEU A 433 -16.41 32.07 3.37
CA LEU A 433 -15.11 32.71 3.23
C LEU A 433 -13.98 31.69 3.01
N THR A 434 -14.04 30.52 3.66
CA THR A 434 -13.10 29.42 3.40
C THR A 434 -13.19 28.93 1.94
N LEU A 435 -14.40 28.80 1.39
CA LEU A 435 -14.60 28.42 -0.02
C LEU A 435 -14.05 29.49 -0.98
N HIS A 436 -14.07 30.77 -0.59
CA HIS A 436 -13.48 31.89 -1.34
C HIS A 436 -11.98 32.07 -1.08
N ARG A 437 -11.37 31.24 -0.21
CA ARG A 437 -9.96 31.36 0.24
C ARG A 437 -9.65 32.71 0.92
N LEU A 438 -10.66 33.35 1.51
CA LEU A 438 -10.51 34.57 2.26
C LEU A 438 -10.32 34.30 3.76
N ARG A 439 -9.43 35.02 4.40
CA ARG A 439 -9.23 34.92 5.86
C ARG A 439 -10.28 35.73 6.60
N PHE A 440 -10.75 35.23 7.72
CA PHE A 440 -11.74 35.83 8.58
C PHE A 440 -11.28 35.85 10.03
N ALA A 441 -11.39 36.98 10.69
CA ALA A 441 -11.06 37.12 12.10
C ALA A 441 -12.16 37.88 12.86
N LEU A 442 -12.38 37.43 14.10
CA LEU A 442 -13.23 38.08 15.07
C LEU A 442 -12.37 38.63 16.20
N SER A 443 -12.60 39.84 16.62
CA SER A 443 -11.89 40.49 17.72
C SER A 443 -12.79 41.50 18.45
N ARG A 444 -12.31 42.06 19.52
CA ARG A 444 -13.03 43.18 20.18
C ARG A 444 -12.96 44.43 19.31
N SER A 445 -14.09 45.13 19.20
CA SER A 445 -14.16 46.42 18.53
C SER A 445 -13.55 47.52 19.40
N THR A 446 -12.94 48.49 18.76
CA THR A 446 -12.53 49.75 19.41
C THR A 446 -13.71 50.59 19.88
N LEU A 447 -14.89 50.33 19.34
CA LEU A 447 -16.15 50.94 19.74
C LEU A 447 -16.78 50.29 20.97
N GLY A 448 -16.20 49.16 21.46
CA GLY A 448 -16.65 48.43 22.63
C GLY A 448 -17.30 47.07 22.34
N GLY A 449 -17.83 46.86 21.15
CA GLY A 449 -18.53 45.64 20.74
C GLY A 449 -17.67 44.57 20.04
N LEU A 450 -18.20 43.97 18.98
CA LEU A 450 -17.53 42.97 18.16
C LEU A 450 -16.97 43.58 16.88
N LYS A 451 -15.76 43.19 16.49
CA LYS A 451 -15.14 43.47 15.21
C LYS A 451 -15.05 42.19 14.40
N ALA A 452 -15.61 42.20 13.21
CA ALA A 452 -15.43 41.13 12.21
C ALA A 452 -14.64 41.66 11.02
N GLU A 453 -13.55 40.99 10.65
CA GLU A 453 -12.64 41.43 9.61
C GLU A 453 -12.43 40.31 8.56
N ILE A 454 -12.68 40.65 7.30
CA ILE A 454 -12.42 39.81 6.13
C ILE A 454 -11.18 40.37 5.44
N PHE A 455 -10.14 39.55 5.28
CA PHE A 455 -8.89 39.95 4.63
C PHE A 455 -8.91 39.57 3.15
N PHE A 456 -8.49 40.52 2.33
CA PHE A 456 -8.27 40.35 0.90
C PHE A 456 -6.77 40.06 0.68
N ASP A 457 -6.41 38.83 0.39
CA ASP A 457 -5.01 38.43 0.12
C ASP A 457 -4.62 38.70 -1.33
#